data_4885910d932d3585a7f93c78088eb665
#
_entry.id   4885910d932d3585a7f93c78088eb665
#
_cell.length_a   1.000
_cell.length_b   1.000
_cell.length_c   1.000
_cell.angle_alpha   90.00
_cell.angle_beta   90.00
_cell.angle_gamma   90.00
#
_symmetry.space_group_name_H-M   'P 1'
#
loop_
_entity.id
_entity.type
_entity.pdbx_description
1 polymer ?
#
loop_
_entity_poly.entity_id
_entity_poly.type
_entity_poly.pdbx_seq_one_letter_code
_entity_poly.pdbx_strand_id
1 'polypeptide(L)'
;MCIRDRLTAEWENNLTQIAKGKADPAAFMEGIENMARELVKTYPFLSDDKAQMFKPEREALGSCPRCGSPVYEGKKNYYCSNKECIFTMWKNDRFFEERKVTFTPKIAAALLKSGKVNVKKLYSPKTGKTYNGTIVLADTGGRYVNYRIELPLSLIHI
;
A
#
# COMPACT_ATOMS: atom_id res chain seq x y z
N MET A 1 -16.82 -28.96 -18.21
CA MET A 1 -15.48 -28.86 -18.81
C MET A 1 -15.17 -27.39 -19.08
N CYS A 2 -14.18 -26.85 -18.40
CA CYS A 2 -13.89 -25.40 -18.45
C CYS A 2 -13.15 -25.08 -19.77
N ILE A 3 -13.35 -23.89 -20.34
CA ILE A 3 -12.66 -23.48 -21.59
C ILE A 3 -11.13 -23.56 -21.42
N ARG A 4 -10.63 -23.26 -20.21
CA ARG A 4 -9.21 -23.36 -19.84
C ARG A 4 -8.66 -24.77 -20.00
N ASP A 5 -9.39 -25.78 -19.53
CA ASP A 5 -8.96 -27.19 -19.55
C ASP A 5 -8.84 -27.70 -20.97
N ARG A 6 -9.74 -27.26 -21.85
CA ARG A 6 -9.75 -27.64 -23.27
C ARG A 6 -8.54 -27.04 -24.00
N LEU A 7 -8.24 -25.76 -23.82
CA LEU A 7 -7.10 -25.10 -24.47
C LEU A 7 -5.77 -25.71 -24.01
N THR A 8 -5.65 -26.00 -22.73
CA THR A 8 -4.44 -26.65 -22.16
C THR A 8 -4.27 -28.04 -22.76
N ALA A 9 -5.33 -28.84 -22.85
CA ALA A 9 -5.26 -30.19 -23.45
C ALA A 9 -4.87 -30.18 -24.94
N GLU A 10 -5.37 -29.21 -25.70
CA GLU A 10 -4.99 -29.02 -27.12
C GLU A 10 -3.50 -28.66 -27.25
N TRP A 11 -3.00 -27.79 -26.39
CA TRP A 11 -1.59 -27.39 -26.41
C TRP A 11 -0.65 -28.52 -25.99
N GLU A 12 -0.98 -29.27 -24.96
CA GLU A 12 -0.22 -30.45 -24.52
C GLU A 12 -0.17 -31.53 -25.60
N ASN A 13 -1.29 -31.74 -26.31
CA ASN A 13 -1.32 -32.67 -27.45
C ASN A 13 -0.41 -32.20 -28.59
N ASN A 14 -0.47 -30.91 -28.97
CA ASN A 14 0.37 -30.35 -30.01
C ASN A 14 1.86 -30.44 -29.66
N LEU A 15 2.24 -30.14 -28.43
CA LEU A 15 3.61 -30.28 -27.95
C LEU A 15 4.07 -31.74 -27.97
N THR A 16 3.18 -32.68 -27.65
CA THR A 16 3.48 -34.12 -27.74
C THR A 16 3.70 -34.57 -29.20
N GLN A 17 2.94 -34.03 -30.17
CA GLN A 17 3.12 -34.34 -31.58
C GLN A 17 4.42 -33.74 -32.13
N ILE A 18 4.80 -32.53 -31.67
CA ILE A 18 6.08 -31.89 -32.00
C ILE A 18 7.24 -32.74 -31.49
N ALA A 19 7.17 -33.19 -30.22
CA ALA A 19 8.19 -34.03 -29.62
C ALA A 19 8.38 -35.37 -30.32
N LYS A 20 7.32 -35.87 -30.97
CA LYS A 20 7.35 -37.09 -31.81
C LYS A 20 7.76 -36.82 -33.27
N GLY A 21 8.10 -35.59 -33.62
CA GLY A 21 8.46 -35.19 -35.00
C GLY A 21 7.30 -35.23 -36.00
N LYS A 22 6.04 -35.24 -35.55
CA LYS A 22 4.84 -35.35 -36.38
C LYS A 22 4.19 -33.97 -36.64
N ALA A 23 4.60 -32.91 -35.99
CA ALA A 23 4.11 -31.56 -36.19
C ALA A 23 5.26 -30.55 -36.22
N ASP A 24 5.05 -29.43 -36.92
CA ASP A 24 6.04 -28.37 -37.06
C ASP A 24 6.00 -27.40 -35.86
N PRO A 25 7.13 -27.21 -35.15
CA PRO A 25 7.22 -26.25 -34.10
C PRO A 25 6.92 -24.80 -34.52
N ALA A 26 7.29 -24.42 -35.75
CA ALA A 26 7.09 -23.07 -36.24
C ALA A 26 5.61 -22.74 -36.41
N ALA A 27 4.82 -23.66 -36.96
CA ALA A 27 3.38 -23.51 -37.11
C ALA A 27 2.65 -23.37 -35.75
N PHE A 28 3.12 -24.10 -34.72
CA PHE A 28 2.59 -23.99 -33.36
C PHE A 28 2.87 -22.62 -32.75
N MET A 29 4.09 -22.10 -32.90
CA MET A 29 4.47 -20.77 -32.42
C MET A 29 3.70 -19.65 -33.11
N GLU A 30 3.52 -19.74 -34.44
CA GLU A 30 2.71 -18.81 -35.22
C GLU A 30 1.25 -18.77 -34.70
N GLY A 31 0.68 -19.93 -34.39
CA GLY A 31 -0.66 -20.05 -33.80
C GLY A 31 -0.79 -19.31 -32.47
N ILE A 32 0.21 -19.44 -31.58
CA ILE A 32 0.27 -18.72 -30.28
C ILE A 32 0.39 -17.21 -30.50
N GLU A 33 1.27 -16.77 -31.42
CA GLU A 33 1.44 -15.33 -31.71
C GLU A 33 0.16 -14.72 -32.29
N ASN A 34 -0.53 -15.40 -33.20
CA ASN A 34 -1.78 -14.93 -33.76
C ASN A 34 -2.88 -14.82 -32.70
N MET A 35 -3.00 -15.82 -31.82
CA MET A 35 -3.94 -15.78 -30.71
C MET A 35 -3.62 -14.60 -29.76
N ALA A 36 -2.37 -14.38 -29.42
CA ALA A 36 -1.96 -13.25 -28.56
C ALA A 36 -2.27 -11.90 -29.23
N ARG A 37 -2.03 -11.76 -30.54
CA ARG A 37 -2.37 -10.55 -31.32
C ARG A 37 -3.87 -10.30 -31.36
N GLU A 38 -4.69 -11.34 -31.52
CA GLU A 38 -6.15 -11.23 -31.48
C GLU A 38 -6.65 -10.82 -30.10
N LEU A 39 -6.12 -11.40 -29.02
CA LEU A 39 -6.46 -11.03 -27.66
C LEU A 39 -6.16 -9.56 -27.38
N VAL A 40 -5.00 -9.06 -27.80
CA VAL A 40 -4.62 -7.65 -27.64
C VAL A 40 -5.52 -6.72 -28.46
N LYS A 41 -5.95 -7.12 -29.64
CA LYS A 41 -6.87 -6.33 -30.48
C LYS A 41 -8.30 -6.32 -29.92
N THR A 42 -8.77 -7.48 -29.45
CA THR A 42 -10.14 -7.65 -28.96
C THR A 42 -10.35 -7.01 -27.60
N TYR A 43 -9.29 -6.96 -26.75
CA TYR A 43 -9.34 -6.40 -25.41
C TYR A 43 -8.36 -5.24 -25.23
N PRO A 44 -8.52 -4.15 -26.02
CA PRO A 44 -7.58 -3.02 -25.99
C PRO A 44 -7.78 -2.15 -24.76
N PHE A 45 -7.57 -2.50 -23.61
CA PHE A 45 -7.73 -1.82 -22.32
C PHE A 45 -8.95 -2.27 -21.51
N LEU A 46 -8.65 -2.80 -20.36
CA LEU A 46 -9.60 -2.84 -19.25
C LEU A 46 -9.98 -1.38 -18.94
N SER A 47 -11.26 -1.03 -19.09
CA SER A 47 -11.78 0.25 -18.60
C SER A 47 -11.38 0.42 -17.14
N ASP A 48 -11.16 1.66 -16.69
CA ASP A 48 -10.74 1.98 -15.32
C ASP A 48 -11.60 1.30 -14.25
N ASP A 49 -12.89 1.10 -14.51
CA ASP A 49 -13.82 0.37 -13.65
C ASP A 49 -13.46 -1.12 -13.49
N LYS A 50 -13.01 -1.77 -14.55
CA LYS A 50 -12.58 -3.18 -14.50
C LYS A 50 -11.15 -3.34 -13.96
N ALA A 51 -10.29 -2.35 -14.16
CA ALA A 51 -8.95 -2.32 -13.57
C ALA A 51 -9.01 -2.24 -12.03
N GLN A 52 -10.11 -1.73 -11.45
CA GLN A 52 -10.31 -1.71 -10.00
C GLN A 52 -10.49 -3.11 -9.40
N MET A 53 -11.06 -4.08 -10.17
CA MET A 53 -11.23 -5.47 -9.72
C MET A 53 -9.90 -6.20 -9.49
N PHE A 54 -8.82 -5.74 -10.12
CA PHE A 54 -7.49 -6.35 -10.00
C PHE A 54 -6.56 -5.59 -9.04
N LYS A 55 -7.03 -4.48 -8.44
CA LYS A 55 -6.26 -3.84 -7.38
C LYS A 55 -6.32 -4.70 -6.13
N PRO A 56 -5.16 -5.07 -5.54
CA PRO A 56 -5.17 -5.78 -4.27
C PRO A 56 -5.97 -4.95 -3.26
N GLU A 57 -6.89 -5.60 -2.55
CA GLU A 57 -7.62 -4.98 -1.44
C GLU A 57 -6.60 -4.50 -0.41
N ARG A 58 -6.41 -3.18 -0.35
CA ARG A 58 -5.52 -2.57 0.63
C ARG A 58 -6.33 -2.31 1.88
N GLU A 59 -5.87 -2.83 2.99
CA GLU A 59 -6.48 -2.53 4.29
C GLU A 59 -6.34 -1.04 4.59
N ALA A 60 -7.47 -0.39 4.85
CA ALA A 60 -7.50 0.99 5.29
C ALA A 60 -7.01 1.07 6.74
N LEU A 61 -6.02 1.90 7.02
CA LEU A 61 -5.49 2.12 8.38
C LEU A 61 -6.45 2.93 9.26
N GLY A 62 -7.28 3.75 8.64
CA GLY A 62 -8.25 4.61 9.32
C GLY A 62 -8.81 5.67 8.40
N SER A 63 -9.62 6.57 8.96
CA SER A 63 -10.21 7.69 8.23
C SER A 63 -9.31 8.92 8.27
N CYS A 64 -9.23 9.63 7.16
CA CYS A 64 -8.49 10.89 7.06
C CYS A 64 -9.13 11.97 7.95
N PRO A 65 -8.39 12.65 8.82
CA PRO A 65 -8.93 13.70 9.69
C PRO A 65 -9.41 14.95 8.93
N ARG A 66 -8.99 15.12 7.67
CA ARG A 66 -9.36 16.29 6.84
C ARG A 66 -10.61 16.06 6.01
N CYS A 67 -10.78 14.88 5.40
CA CYS A 67 -11.85 14.63 4.44
C CYS A 67 -12.66 13.36 4.73
N GLY A 68 -12.32 12.59 5.78
CA GLY A 68 -13.02 11.34 6.15
C GLY A 68 -12.72 10.13 5.25
N SER A 69 -12.04 10.32 4.12
CA SER A 69 -11.72 9.23 3.19
C SER A 69 -10.69 8.24 3.79
N PRO A 70 -10.68 6.97 3.36
CA PRO A 70 -9.75 5.99 3.89
C PRO A 70 -8.29 6.36 3.61
N VAL A 71 -7.42 6.07 4.58
CA VAL A 71 -5.96 6.26 4.49
C VAL A 71 -5.31 4.90 4.29
N TYR A 72 -4.43 4.80 3.31
CA TYR A 72 -3.72 3.59 2.94
C TYR A 72 -2.22 3.67 3.22
N GLU A 73 -1.61 2.51 3.39
CA GLU A 73 -0.17 2.39 3.51
C GLU A 73 0.51 2.39 2.14
N GLY A 74 1.43 3.34 1.92
CA GLY A 74 2.36 3.35 0.80
C GLY A 74 3.74 2.82 1.19
N LYS A 75 4.66 2.76 0.24
CA LYS A 75 6.05 2.34 0.49
C LYS A 75 6.79 3.28 1.45
N LYS A 76 6.62 4.59 1.29
CA LYS A 76 7.34 5.64 2.05
C LYS A 76 6.43 6.49 2.95
N ASN A 77 5.10 6.38 2.80
CA ASN A 77 4.14 7.25 3.46
C ASN A 77 2.81 6.53 3.71
N TYR A 78 1.97 7.15 4.54
CA TYR A 78 0.55 6.85 4.67
C TYR A 78 -0.22 8.01 4.02
N TYR A 79 -1.11 7.73 3.07
CA TYR A 79 -1.75 8.73 2.24
C TYR A 79 -3.26 8.56 2.16
N CYS A 80 -3.96 9.67 1.98
CA CYS A 80 -5.41 9.68 1.77
C CYS A 80 -5.76 9.14 0.37
N SER A 81 -6.84 8.37 0.27
CA SER A 81 -7.35 7.86 -1.02
C SER A 81 -7.93 8.96 -1.91
N ASN A 82 -8.40 10.05 -1.31
CA ASN A 82 -8.93 11.18 -2.05
C ASN A 82 -7.79 11.99 -2.70
N LYS A 83 -7.79 12.08 -4.02
CA LYS A 83 -6.76 12.78 -4.82
C LYS A 83 -6.73 14.29 -4.55
N GLU A 84 -7.85 14.89 -4.16
CA GLU A 84 -7.93 16.31 -3.80
C GLU A 84 -7.42 16.62 -2.39
N CYS A 85 -7.27 15.59 -1.57
CA CYS A 85 -6.78 15.72 -0.20
C CYS A 85 -5.27 15.49 -0.13
N ILE A 86 -4.53 16.51 0.24
CA ILE A 86 -3.06 16.47 0.37
C ILE A 86 -2.56 15.82 1.67
N PHE A 87 -3.46 15.23 2.48
CA PHE A 87 -3.09 14.61 3.74
C PHE A 87 -2.14 13.43 3.53
N THR A 88 -0.93 13.55 4.07
CA THR A 88 0.13 12.53 3.96
C THR A 88 0.99 12.54 5.20
N MET A 89 1.20 11.36 5.80
CA MET A 89 2.13 11.14 6.90
C MET A 89 3.35 10.37 6.38
N TRP A 90 4.54 10.90 6.56
CA TRP A 90 5.78 10.28 6.08
C TRP A 90 6.35 9.30 7.11
N LYS A 91 6.80 8.11 6.66
CA LYS A 91 7.39 7.08 7.55
C LYS A 91 8.72 7.49 8.15
N ASN A 92 9.49 8.29 7.40
CA ASN A 92 10.77 8.88 7.82
C ASN A 92 10.62 10.37 8.15
N ASP A 93 9.57 10.72 8.88
CA ASP A 93 9.40 12.07 9.40
C ASP A 93 10.45 12.34 10.49
N ARG A 94 11.08 13.53 10.40
CA ARG A 94 12.14 14.00 11.32
C ARG A 94 11.71 13.95 12.78
N PHE A 95 10.44 14.18 13.06
CA PHE A 95 9.90 14.11 14.42
C PHE A 95 10.12 12.73 15.06
N PHE A 96 9.89 11.65 14.30
CA PHE A 96 10.07 10.27 14.75
C PHE A 96 11.54 9.86 14.76
N GLU A 97 12.33 10.29 13.77
CA GLU A 97 13.75 10.00 13.65
C GLU A 97 14.54 10.57 14.85
N GLU A 98 14.33 11.85 15.19
CA GLU A 98 14.97 12.51 16.35
C GLU A 98 14.67 11.81 17.66
N ARG A 99 13.52 11.13 17.76
CA ARG A 99 13.07 10.41 18.97
C ARG A 99 13.37 8.92 18.92
N LYS A 100 14.08 8.46 17.88
CA LYS A 100 14.45 7.05 17.66
C LYS A 100 13.24 6.11 17.69
N VAL A 101 12.10 6.55 17.16
CA VAL A 101 10.85 5.78 17.06
C VAL A 101 10.56 5.43 15.63
N THR A 102 10.37 4.17 15.34
CA THR A 102 9.91 3.73 14.02
C THR A 102 8.42 4.01 13.87
N PHE A 103 8.06 4.79 12.86
CA PHE A 103 6.66 5.11 12.57
C PHE A 103 5.97 3.92 11.88
N THR A 104 5.36 3.05 12.68
CA THR A 104 4.70 1.82 12.22
C THR A 104 3.24 2.06 11.81
N PRO A 105 2.64 1.14 10.99
CA PRO A 105 1.20 1.21 10.67
C PRO A 105 0.28 1.25 11.89
N LYS A 106 0.68 0.59 12.98
CA LYS A 106 -0.08 0.60 14.26
C LYS A 106 -0.14 1.99 14.87
N ILE A 107 0.98 2.73 14.86
CA ILE A 107 1.04 4.12 15.35
C ILE A 107 0.20 5.02 14.43
N ALA A 108 0.31 4.85 13.11
CA ALA A 108 -0.48 5.61 12.15
C ALA A 108 -1.99 5.38 12.34
N ALA A 109 -2.43 4.13 12.48
CA ALA A 109 -3.83 3.79 12.72
C ALA A 109 -4.36 4.38 14.04
N ALA A 110 -3.57 4.34 15.13
CA ALA A 110 -3.94 4.94 16.40
C ALA A 110 -4.07 6.47 16.30
N LEU A 111 -3.15 7.14 15.60
CA LEU A 111 -3.21 8.58 15.35
C LEU A 111 -4.43 8.97 14.51
N LEU A 112 -4.78 8.17 13.48
CA LEU A 112 -5.96 8.41 12.65
C LEU A 112 -7.28 8.19 13.42
N LYS A 113 -7.32 7.19 14.33
CA LYS A 113 -8.53 6.82 15.07
C LYS A 113 -8.83 7.75 16.24
N SER A 114 -7.82 8.13 17.02
CA SER A 114 -7.98 8.87 18.28
C SER A 114 -7.23 10.21 18.33
N GLY A 115 -6.52 10.57 17.26
CA GLY A 115 -5.67 11.75 17.20
C GLY A 115 -4.42 11.67 18.08
N LYS A 116 -4.28 10.62 18.89
CA LYS A 116 -3.18 10.45 19.85
C LYS A 116 -2.77 9.01 20.04
N VAL A 117 -1.50 8.78 20.38
CA VAL A 117 -0.95 7.44 20.67
C VAL A 117 0.07 7.52 21.80
N ASN A 118 -0.04 6.61 22.75
CA ASN A 118 0.94 6.49 23.83
C ASN A 118 2.12 5.63 23.33
N VAL A 119 3.33 6.19 23.41
CA VAL A 119 4.56 5.52 23.01
C VAL A 119 5.52 5.45 24.16
N LYS A 120 6.06 4.27 24.39
CA LYS A 120 7.07 4.03 25.44
C LYS A 120 8.48 4.21 24.84
N LYS A 121 9.43 4.62 25.67
CA LYS A 121 10.85 4.78 25.32
C LYS A 121 11.11 5.80 24.20
N LEU A 122 10.41 6.93 24.23
CA LEU A 122 10.74 8.08 23.38
C LEU A 122 12.11 8.63 23.79
N TYR A 123 13.01 8.83 22.83
CA TYR A 123 14.31 9.45 23.10
C TYR A 123 14.19 10.97 23.14
N SER A 124 14.80 11.59 24.16
CA SER A 124 14.91 13.04 24.26
C SER A 124 16.27 13.50 23.75
N PRO A 125 16.35 14.23 22.63
CA PRO A 125 17.64 14.74 22.11
C PRO A 125 18.30 15.76 23.05
N LYS A 126 17.52 16.43 23.93
CA LYS A 126 18.04 17.42 24.87
C LYS A 126 18.70 16.79 26.12
N THR A 127 18.13 15.72 26.63
CA THR A 127 18.58 15.10 27.89
C THR A 127 19.31 13.78 27.71
N GLY A 128 19.29 13.21 26.49
CA GLY A 128 19.87 11.89 26.19
C GLY A 128 19.15 10.70 26.85
N LYS A 129 18.04 10.95 27.56
CA LYS A 129 17.29 9.92 28.29
C LYS A 129 16.03 9.50 27.53
N THR A 130 15.54 8.30 27.84
CA THR A 130 14.26 7.81 27.31
C THR A 130 13.13 8.11 28.31
N TYR A 131 11.95 8.45 27.77
CA TYR A 131 10.75 8.73 28.56
C TYR A 131 9.52 8.14 27.87
N ASN A 132 8.40 8.07 28.58
CA ASN A 132 7.11 7.69 28.02
C ASN A 132 6.30 8.95 27.76
N GLY A 133 5.64 9.02 26.61
CA GLY A 133 4.84 10.18 26.24
C GLY A 133 3.74 9.83 25.26
N THR A 134 2.79 10.72 25.13
CA THR A 134 1.71 10.62 24.17
C THR A 134 2.03 11.50 22.98
N ILE A 135 2.11 10.89 21.79
CA ILE A 135 2.24 11.64 20.54
C ILE A 135 0.83 12.02 20.09
N VAL A 136 0.64 13.29 19.79
CA VAL A 136 -0.63 13.85 19.33
C VAL A 136 -0.46 14.35 17.90
N LEU A 137 -1.43 14.05 17.06
CA LEU A 137 -1.53 14.56 15.71
C LEU A 137 -1.93 16.03 15.74
N ALA A 138 -1.04 16.92 15.33
CA ALA A 138 -1.26 18.35 15.28
C ALA A 138 -1.40 18.80 13.82
N ASP A 139 -2.49 18.38 13.18
CA ASP A 139 -2.72 18.72 11.77
C ASP A 139 -3.21 20.16 11.64
N THR A 140 -2.42 20.98 10.97
CA THR A 140 -2.72 22.39 10.68
C THR A 140 -3.34 22.62 9.31
N GLY A 141 -3.70 21.54 8.58
CA GLY A 141 -4.24 21.63 7.22
C GLY A 141 -3.20 21.93 6.13
N GLY A 142 -1.93 22.11 6.48
CA GLY A 142 -0.85 22.40 5.55
C GLY A 142 -0.39 21.16 4.75
N ARG A 143 0.67 21.35 3.93
CA ARG A 143 1.26 20.28 3.12
C ARG A 143 1.85 19.14 3.96
N TYR A 144 2.32 19.44 5.17
CA TYR A 144 2.94 18.49 6.08
C TYR A 144 2.07 18.35 7.33
N VAL A 145 2.00 17.14 7.85
CA VAL A 145 1.35 16.82 9.12
C VAL A 145 2.37 17.03 10.23
N ASN A 146 1.97 17.74 11.28
CA ASN A 146 2.80 17.99 12.45
C ASN A 146 2.40 17.09 13.62
N TYR A 147 3.33 16.88 14.55
CA TYR A 147 3.12 16.07 15.74
C TYR A 147 3.56 16.84 16.98
N ARG A 148 2.87 16.61 18.10
CA ARG A 148 3.22 17.16 19.41
C ARG A 148 3.39 16.03 20.42
N ILE A 149 4.11 16.29 21.49
CA ILE A 149 4.23 15.38 22.62
C ILE A 149 3.49 15.98 23.80
N GLU A 150 2.60 15.17 24.37
CA GLU A 150 1.99 15.42 25.68
C GLU A 150 2.67 14.51 26.71
N LEU A 151 3.21 15.11 27.76
CA LEU A 151 3.78 14.38 28.88
C LEU A 151 2.67 14.07 29.88
N PRO A 152 2.67 12.90 30.51
CA PRO A 152 1.72 12.62 31.59
C PRO A 152 1.93 13.62 32.76
N LEU A 153 0.85 14.13 33.28
CA LEU A 153 0.84 15.14 34.33
C LEU A 153 1.64 14.74 35.61
N SER A 154 1.88 13.44 35.80
CA SER A 154 2.69 12.92 36.93
C SER A 154 4.17 13.29 36.89
N LEU A 155 4.67 13.90 35.82
CA LEU A 155 6.06 14.37 35.69
C LEU A 155 6.22 15.87 35.89
N ILE A 156 5.15 16.59 36.22
CA ILE A 156 5.15 18.06 36.41
C ILE A 156 5.30 18.46 37.89
N HIS A 157 5.44 17.48 38.78
CA HIS A 157 5.75 17.77 40.19
C HIS A 157 7.26 17.72 40.42
N ILE A 158 7.90 18.82 40.23
CA ILE A 158 9.09 19.30 40.99
C ILE A 158 8.93 20.78 41.18
#